data_42e3fae2a7e9883c0dc5b492c77fe279
#
_entry.id   42e3fae2a7e9883c0dc5b492c77fe279
#
_cell.length_a   1.000
_cell.length_b   1.000
_cell.length_c   1.000
_cell.angle_alpha   90.00
_cell.angle_beta   90.00
_cell.angle_gamma   90.00
#
_symmetry.space_group_name_H-M   'P 1'
#
loop_
_entity.id
_entity.type
_entity.pdbx_description
1 polymer ?
#
loop_
_entity_poly.entity_id
_entity_poly.type
_entity_poly.pdbx_seq_one_letter_code
_entity_poly.pdbx_strand_id
1 'polypeptide(L)'
;MYLERFKLGGKVALVTGGAQGIGLACVEALAEAGALVVIADRNFEAAAASANALGAKGLKVEAIALDVADSAAVEASAAALLARHGRIDVLVNNAGIARSNIPAEIMSDDAWLNVLDVNLNGLFWCCRSFGSRMLAEGAGVIVNVGSMSGFIVNRPQEQANYNASKSGVHHLTRSLAAEWAARGVRVNAVAPTYIETPLTKGNASDAETYKRWIDGTPMARMGRPDEIASVVLFLASDASSLMTGSIVLADGGYCAW
;
A
#
# COMPACT_ATOMS: atom_id res chain seq x y z
N MET A 1 -27.14 7.11 2.64
CA MET A 1 -27.06 6.04 3.68
C MET A 1 -25.60 5.70 3.91
N TYR A 2 -25.23 5.20 5.09
CA TYR A 2 -23.81 5.02 5.45
C TYR A 2 -23.08 4.01 4.54
N LEU A 3 -23.70 2.89 4.19
CA LEU A 3 -23.07 1.88 3.31
C LEU A 3 -22.83 2.39 1.88
N GLU A 4 -23.61 3.33 1.40
CA GLU A 4 -23.39 3.96 0.08
C GLU A 4 -22.07 4.72 0.01
N ARG A 5 -21.57 5.21 1.14
CA ARG A 5 -20.31 5.94 1.22
C ARG A 5 -19.06 5.07 0.96
N PHE A 6 -19.20 3.75 1.04
CA PHE A 6 -18.13 2.80 0.71
C PHE A 6 -18.08 2.45 -0.77
N LYS A 7 -19.09 2.80 -1.55
CA LYS A 7 -19.16 2.48 -2.98
C LYS A 7 -18.17 3.33 -3.79
N LEU A 8 -17.54 2.67 -4.76
CA LEU A 8 -16.57 3.26 -5.68
C LEU A 8 -17.02 3.15 -7.15
N GLY A 9 -18.33 3.06 -7.39
CA GLY A 9 -18.88 2.96 -8.74
C GLY A 9 -18.45 4.12 -9.63
N GLY A 10 -17.91 3.80 -10.83
CA GLY A 10 -17.40 4.79 -11.79
C GLY A 10 -16.03 5.38 -11.45
N LYS A 11 -15.38 4.92 -10.39
CA LYS A 11 -14.01 5.31 -10.00
C LYS A 11 -12.98 4.41 -10.69
N VAL A 12 -11.79 4.97 -10.93
CA VAL A 12 -10.60 4.24 -11.40
C VAL A 12 -9.57 4.23 -10.26
N ALA A 13 -9.16 3.03 -9.87
CA ALA A 13 -8.19 2.81 -8.80
C ALA A 13 -6.93 2.14 -9.36
N LEU A 14 -5.76 2.52 -8.85
CA LEU A 14 -4.48 1.85 -9.09
C LEU A 14 -3.96 1.27 -7.80
N VAL A 15 -3.48 0.01 -7.83
CA VAL A 15 -2.83 -0.65 -6.70
C VAL A 15 -1.44 -1.11 -7.12
N THR A 16 -0.38 -0.54 -6.54
CA THR A 16 1.00 -0.97 -6.79
C THR A 16 1.33 -2.22 -5.97
N GLY A 17 2.10 -3.16 -6.56
CA GLY A 17 2.35 -4.46 -5.92
C GLY A 17 1.05 -5.26 -5.71
N GLY A 18 0.11 -5.13 -6.65
CA GLY A 18 -1.25 -5.67 -6.54
C GLY A 18 -1.41 -7.13 -6.94
N ALA A 19 -0.34 -7.81 -7.37
CA ALA A 19 -0.42 -9.18 -7.86
C ALA A 19 -0.62 -10.23 -6.75
N GLN A 20 -0.34 -9.90 -5.49
CA GLN A 20 -0.38 -10.85 -4.37
C GLN A 20 -0.56 -10.17 -3.00
N GLY A 21 -0.79 -10.96 -1.97
CA GLY A 21 -0.81 -10.52 -0.56
C GLY A 21 -1.81 -9.39 -0.29
N ILE A 22 -1.38 -8.38 0.49
CA ILE A 22 -2.22 -7.21 0.84
C ILE A 22 -2.70 -6.48 -0.42
N GLY A 23 -1.80 -6.29 -1.41
CA GLY A 23 -2.14 -5.59 -2.65
C GLY A 23 -3.29 -6.28 -3.40
N LEU A 24 -3.24 -7.60 -3.56
CA LEU A 24 -4.31 -8.36 -4.22
C LEU A 24 -5.64 -8.27 -3.46
N ALA A 25 -5.61 -8.37 -2.13
CA ALA A 25 -6.81 -8.19 -1.31
C ALA A 25 -7.38 -6.77 -1.46
N CYS A 26 -6.53 -5.74 -1.55
CA CYS A 26 -6.97 -4.36 -1.83
C CYS A 26 -7.62 -4.25 -3.22
N VAL A 27 -7.05 -4.89 -4.25
CA VAL A 27 -7.63 -4.93 -5.60
C VAL A 27 -9.04 -5.53 -5.55
N GLU A 28 -9.20 -6.68 -4.90
CA GLU A 28 -10.50 -7.35 -4.77
C GLU A 28 -11.52 -6.47 -4.05
N ALA A 29 -11.16 -5.91 -2.88
CA ALA A 29 -12.06 -5.07 -2.09
C ALA A 29 -12.50 -3.79 -2.83
N LEU A 30 -11.58 -3.12 -3.55
CA LEU A 30 -11.92 -1.91 -4.32
C LEU A 30 -12.78 -2.25 -5.55
N ALA A 31 -12.53 -3.39 -6.20
CA ALA A 31 -13.33 -3.86 -7.35
C ALA A 31 -14.74 -4.31 -6.93
N GLU A 32 -14.88 -5.00 -5.79
CA GLU A 32 -16.19 -5.33 -5.18
C GLU A 32 -17.00 -4.09 -4.81
N ALA A 33 -16.31 -3.01 -4.39
CA ALA A 33 -16.95 -1.72 -4.16
C ALA A 33 -17.38 -0.99 -5.44
N GLY A 34 -17.07 -1.54 -6.64
CA GLY A 34 -17.51 -1.06 -7.93
C GLY A 34 -16.49 -0.26 -8.74
N ALA A 35 -15.24 -0.13 -8.28
CA ALA A 35 -14.18 0.52 -9.05
C ALA A 35 -13.73 -0.35 -10.24
N LEU A 36 -13.21 0.32 -11.28
CA LEU A 36 -12.25 -0.32 -12.18
C LEU A 36 -10.90 -0.25 -11.50
N VAL A 37 -10.24 -1.40 -11.31
CA VAL A 37 -8.96 -1.46 -10.60
C VAL A 37 -7.84 -1.91 -11.53
N VAL A 38 -6.75 -1.14 -11.55
CA VAL A 38 -5.54 -1.48 -12.30
C VAL A 38 -4.51 -2.06 -11.32
N ILE A 39 -4.12 -3.30 -11.53
CA ILE A 39 -2.99 -3.94 -10.85
C ILE A 39 -1.71 -3.44 -11.52
N ALA A 40 -0.86 -2.74 -10.80
CA ALA A 40 0.48 -2.36 -11.24
C ALA A 40 1.52 -3.20 -10.49
N ASP A 41 2.22 -4.07 -11.19
CA ASP A 41 3.23 -4.95 -10.59
C ASP A 41 4.42 -5.13 -11.54
N ARG A 42 5.63 -5.27 -10.97
CA ARG A 42 6.82 -5.58 -11.79
C ARG A 42 6.75 -6.98 -12.40
N ASN A 43 6.03 -7.91 -11.74
CA ASN A 43 5.70 -9.22 -12.28
C ASN A 43 4.37 -9.15 -13.03
N PHE A 44 4.43 -8.75 -14.30
CA PHE A 44 3.25 -8.63 -15.15
C PHE A 44 2.48 -9.94 -15.30
N GLU A 45 3.15 -11.07 -15.38
CA GLU A 45 2.49 -12.38 -15.54
C GLU A 45 1.60 -12.69 -14.32
N ALA A 46 2.12 -12.48 -13.12
CA ALA A 46 1.34 -12.64 -11.88
C ALA A 46 0.19 -11.64 -11.80
N ALA A 47 0.42 -10.39 -12.20
CA ALA A 47 -0.63 -9.35 -12.23
C ALA A 47 -1.75 -9.70 -13.22
N ALA A 48 -1.40 -10.15 -14.42
CA ALA A 48 -2.36 -10.57 -15.44
C ALA A 48 -3.16 -11.81 -15.00
N ALA A 49 -2.49 -12.79 -14.38
CA ALA A 49 -3.18 -13.97 -13.85
C ALA A 49 -4.20 -13.58 -12.76
N SER A 50 -3.83 -12.69 -11.84
CA SER A 50 -4.72 -12.19 -10.79
C SER A 50 -5.88 -11.37 -11.37
N ALA A 51 -5.62 -10.50 -12.35
CA ALA A 51 -6.66 -9.75 -13.05
C ALA A 51 -7.67 -10.65 -13.74
N ASN A 52 -7.20 -11.71 -14.45
CA ASN A 52 -8.06 -12.68 -15.10
C ASN A 52 -8.90 -13.46 -14.10
N ALA A 53 -8.32 -13.88 -12.96
CA ALA A 53 -9.04 -14.61 -11.92
C ALA A 53 -10.16 -13.75 -11.29
N LEU A 54 -9.91 -12.47 -11.04
CA LEU A 54 -10.91 -11.54 -10.53
C LEU A 54 -11.95 -11.18 -11.61
N GLY A 55 -11.51 -11.02 -12.86
CA GLY A 55 -12.41 -10.83 -14.02
C GLY A 55 -13.40 -11.98 -14.21
N ALA A 56 -12.97 -13.23 -13.98
CA ALA A 56 -13.84 -14.40 -14.00
C ALA A 56 -14.94 -14.38 -12.91
N LYS A 57 -14.72 -13.61 -11.82
CA LYS A 57 -15.74 -13.32 -10.78
C LYS A 57 -16.65 -12.14 -11.16
N GLY A 58 -16.51 -11.55 -12.35
CA GLY A 58 -17.29 -10.38 -12.79
C GLY A 58 -16.75 -9.03 -12.34
N LEU A 59 -15.56 -8.98 -11.72
CA LEU A 59 -14.93 -7.75 -11.25
C LEU A 59 -14.18 -7.04 -12.40
N LYS A 60 -14.15 -5.71 -12.37
CA LYS A 60 -13.46 -4.89 -13.39
C LYS A 60 -12.00 -4.68 -12.98
N VAL A 61 -11.12 -5.54 -13.46
CA VAL A 61 -9.69 -5.50 -13.11
C VAL A 61 -8.84 -5.60 -14.37
N GLU A 62 -7.79 -4.77 -14.44
CA GLU A 62 -6.78 -4.76 -15.50
C GLU A 62 -5.39 -4.89 -14.88
N ALA A 63 -4.38 -5.21 -15.69
CA ALA A 63 -2.99 -5.32 -15.23
C ALA A 63 -2.04 -4.52 -16.13
N ILE A 64 -1.03 -3.91 -15.50
CA ILE A 64 0.12 -3.29 -16.17
C ILE A 64 1.43 -3.72 -15.53
N ALA A 65 2.50 -3.75 -16.32
CA ALA A 65 3.86 -3.88 -15.80
C ALA A 65 4.31 -2.52 -15.24
N LEU A 66 4.80 -2.50 -14.00
CA LEU A 66 5.35 -1.28 -13.40
C LEU A 66 6.36 -1.63 -12.31
N ASP A 67 7.61 -1.19 -12.48
CA ASP A 67 8.56 -1.07 -11.37
C ASP A 67 8.45 0.33 -10.79
N VAL A 68 8.03 0.42 -9.53
CA VAL A 68 7.86 1.71 -8.84
C VAL A 68 9.19 2.43 -8.59
N ALA A 69 10.32 1.71 -8.59
CA ALA A 69 11.64 2.30 -8.46
C ALA A 69 12.10 3.07 -9.72
N ASP A 70 11.45 2.83 -10.86
CA ASP A 70 11.69 3.59 -12.10
C ASP A 70 10.75 4.79 -12.20
N SER A 71 11.25 5.95 -11.84
CA SER A 71 10.50 7.21 -11.86
C SER A 71 9.94 7.58 -13.25
N ALA A 72 10.66 7.25 -14.33
CA ALA A 72 10.22 7.53 -15.70
C ALA A 72 9.08 6.59 -16.11
N ALA A 73 9.19 5.30 -15.76
CA ALA A 73 8.12 4.32 -15.98
C ALA A 73 6.84 4.68 -15.21
N VAL A 74 6.97 5.16 -13.96
CA VAL A 74 5.83 5.64 -13.16
C VAL A 74 5.13 6.81 -13.85
N GLU A 75 5.87 7.81 -14.32
CA GLU A 75 5.31 8.97 -15.02
C GLU A 75 4.62 8.58 -16.33
N ALA A 76 5.26 7.73 -17.14
CA ALA A 76 4.69 7.22 -18.39
C ALA A 76 3.39 6.44 -18.13
N SER A 77 3.36 5.58 -17.09
CA SER A 77 2.18 4.82 -16.71
C SER A 77 1.03 5.72 -16.26
N ALA A 78 1.32 6.77 -15.49
CA ALA A 78 0.30 7.72 -15.06
C ALA A 78 -0.32 8.48 -16.25
N ALA A 79 0.51 8.89 -17.22
CA ALA A 79 0.03 9.54 -18.45
C ALA A 79 -0.82 8.58 -19.31
N ALA A 80 -0.38 7.33 -19.47
CA ALA A 80 -1.08 6.33 -20.28
C ALA A 80 -2.45 5.96 -19.67
N LEU A 81 -2.52 5.78 -18.34
CA LEU A 81 -3.76 5.46 -17.64
C LEU A 81 -4.75 6.62 -17.66
N LEU A 82 -4.29 7.87 -17.51
CA LEU A 82 -5.14 9.03 -17.66
C LEU A 82 -5.71 9.13 -19.08
N ALA A 83 -4.87 8.94 -20.11
CA ALA A 83 -5.31 8.97 -21.51
C ALA A 83 -6.33 7.86 -21.82
N ARG A 84 -6.18 6.67 -21.20
CA ARG A 84 -7.06 5.51 -21.42
C ARG A 84 -8.40 5.61 -20.69
N HIS A 85 -8.40 6.07 -19.44
CA HIS A 85 -9.59 6.04 -18.59
C HIS A 85 -10.19 7.43 -18.33
N GLY A 86 -9.50 8.51 -18.71
CA GLY A 86 -9.94 9.88 -18.50
C GLY A 86 -9.84 10.37 -17.06
N ARG A 87 -9.55 9.48 -16.09
CA ARG A 87 -9.46 9.79 -14.67
C ARG A 87 -8.65 8.77 -13.89
N ILE A 88 -8.14 9.18 -12.75
CA ILE A 88 -7.53 8.31 -11.73
C ILE A 88 -7.99 8.86 -10.38
N ASP A 89 -8.82 8.10 -9.67
CA ASP A 89 -9.48 8.57 -8.44
C ASP A 89 -8.79 8.10 -7.17
N VAL A 90 -8.26 6.86 -7.21
CA VAL A 90 -7.65 6.22 -6.04
C VAL A 90 -6.29 5.66 -6.41
N LEU A 91 -5.29 5.97 -5.59
CA LEU A 91 -3.98 5.34 -5.63
C LEU A 91 -3.74 4.60 -4.33
N VAL A 92 -3.46 3.30 -4.41
CA VAL A 92 -2.97 2.51 -3.27
C VAL A 92 -1.50 2.18 -3.49
N ASN A 93 -0.63 2.82 -2.75
CA ASN A 93 0.80 2.54 -2.75
C ASN A 93 1.08 1.38 -1.80
N ASN A 94 1.05 0.15 -2.35
CA ASN A 94 1.28 -1.06 -1.59
C ASN A 94 2.63 -1.73 -1.92
N ALA A 95 3.21 -1.48 -3.09
CA ALA A 95 4.49 -2.06 -3.46
C ALA A 95 5.55 -1.85 -2.37
N GLY A 96 6.21 -2.92 -1.96
CA GLY A 96 7.20 -2.86 -0.91
C GLY A 96 7.97 -4.16 -0.76
N ILE A 97 9.19 -4.04 -0.26
CA ILE A 97 10.08 -5.15 0.05
C ILE A 97 10.63 -5.03 1.47
N ALA A 98 11.06 -6.14 2.04
CA ALA A 98 11.81 -6.19 3.28
C ALA A 98 13.15 -6.92 3.07
N ARG A 99 14.19 -6.44 3.73
CA ARG A 99 15.49 -7.11 3.88
C ARG A 99 15.79 -7.11 5.36
N SER A 100 15.42 -8.22 6.01
CA SER A 100 15.55 -8.39 7.45
C SER A 100 16.78 -9.22 7.81
N ASN A 101 17.12 -9.24 9.10
CA ASN A 101 18.23 -10.00 9.68
C ASN A 101 19.61 -9.56 9.12
N ILE A 102 19.75 -8.25 8.93
CA ILE A 102 21.02 -7.62 8.55
C ILE A 102 21.35 -6.56 9.60
N PRO A 103 22.31 -6.83 10.50
CA PRO A 103 22.80 -5.83 11.46
C PRO A 103 23.23 -4.54 10.76
N ALA A 104 22.92 -3.39 11.37
CA ALA A 104 23.09 -2.09 10.69
C ALA A 104 24.58 -1.81 10.37
N GLU A 105 25.52 -2.24 11.22
CA GLU A 105 26.97 -2.02 11.06
C GLU A 105 27.61 -2.81 9.89
N ILE A 106 26.90 -3.83 9.37
CA ILE A 106 27.37 -4.62 8.23
C ILE A 106 26.43 -4.52 7.01
N MET A 107 25.38 -3.69 7.11
CA MET A 107 24.44 -3.50 6.01
C MET A 107 25.12 -2.78 4.84
N SER A 108 25.10 -3.40 3.64
CA SER A 108 25.66 -2.75 2.45
C SER A 108 24.78 -1.60 1.96
N ASP A 109 25.42 -0.66 1.25
CA ASP A 109 24.68 0.45 0.60
C ASP A 109 23.58 -0.08 -0.33
N ASP A 110 23.85 -1.14 -1.09
CA ASP A 110 22.85 -1.77 -1.96
C ASP A 110 21.65 -2.32 -1.19
N ALA A 111 21.87 -2.98 -0.05
CA ALA A 111 20.79 -3.50 0.78
C ALA A 111 19.96 -2.37 1.40
N TRP A 112 20.59 -1.26 1.75
CA TRP A 112 19.94 -0.04 2.23
C TRP A 112 19.14 0.62 1.11
N LEU A 113 19.79 0.98 0.01
CA LEU A 113 19.19 1.72 -1.11
C LEU A 113 18.05 0.95 -1.76
N ASN A 114 18.21 -0.36 -1.99
CA ASN A 114 17.17 -1.19 -2.61
C ASN A 114 15.83 -1.12 -1.84
N VAL A 115 15.87 -1.11 -0.50
CA VAL A 115 14.64 -1.00 0.32
C VAL A 115 14.08 0.42 0.26
N LEU A 116 14.93 1.45 0.34
CA LEU A 116 14.48 2.84 0.24
C LEU A 116 13.91 3.16 -1.14
N ASP A 117 14.53 2.66 -2.21
CA ASP A 117 14.11 2.93 -3.58
C ASP A 117 12.71 2.38 -3.88
N VAL A 118 12.39 1.18 -3.38
CA VAL A 118 11.05 0.64 -3.56
C VAL A 118 10.05 1.25 -2.58
N ASN A 119 10.39 1.24 -1.27
CA ASN A 119 9.39 1.52 -0.22
C ASN A 119 9.10 3.01 -0.03
N LEU A 120 10.07 3.89 -0.30
CA LEU A 120 9.97 5.33 -0.07
C LEU A 120 10.05 6.13 -1.36
N ASN A 121 11.13 6.00 -2.13
CA ASN A 121 11.31 6.75 -3.38
C ASN A 121 10.24 6.37 -4.40
N GLY A 122 9.99 5.08 -4.62
CA GLY A 122 8.98 4.57 -5.54
C GLY A 122 7.56 4.98 -5.13
N LEU A 123 7.26 4.93 -3.83
CA LEU A 123 5.99 5.45 -3.31
C LEU A 123 5.86 6.96 -3.59
N PHE A 124 6.93 7.73 -3.37
CA PHE A 124 6.92 9.17 -3.67
C PHE A 124 6.74 9.44 -5.17
N TRP A 125 7.42 8.67 -6.05
CA TRP A 125 7.23 8.80 -7.51
C TRP A 125 5.77 8.57 -7.90
N CYS A 126 5.14 7.54 -7.35
CA CYS A 126 3.71 7.27 -7.56
C CYS A 126 2.84 8.41 -7.03
N CYS A 127 3.04 8.86 -5.79
CA CYS A 127 2.32 10.01 -5.23
C CYS A 127 2.45 11.24 -6.12
N ARG A 128 3.66 11.58 -6.58
CA ARG A 128 3.90 12.73 -7.42
C ARG A 128 3.20 12.63 -8.78
N SER A 129 3.40 11.52 -9.49
CA SER A 129 2.88 11.37 -10.86
C SER A 129 1.36 11.21 -10.91
N PHE A 130 0.79 10.36 -10.07
CA PHE A 130 -0.67 10.19 -10.01
C PHE A 130 -1.35 11.34 -9.25
N GLY A 131 -0.74 11.80 -8.16
CA GLY A 131 -1.25 12.92 -7.36
C GLY A 131 -1.32 14.24 -8.15
N SER A 132 -0.35 14.54 -9.03
CA SER A 132 -0.41 15.74 -9.87
C SER A 132 -1.65 15.76 -10.76
N ARG A 133 -2.09 14.60 -11.25
CA ARG A 133 -3.30 14.45 -12.06
C ARG A 133 -4.57 14.60 -11.22
N MET A 134 -4.58 14.00 -10.03
CA MET A 134 -5.68 14.20 -9.07
C MET A 134 -5.82 15.67 -8.66
N LEU A 135 -4.70 16.38 -8.48
CA LEU A 135 -4.68 17.79 -8.15
C LEU A 135 -5.20 18.67 -9.30
N ALA A 136 -4.94 18.30 -10.55
CA ALA A 136 -5.47 19.00 -11.73
C ALA A 136 -7.00 18.84 -11.81
N GLU A 137 -7.54 17.68 -11.42
CA GLU A 137 -8.98 17.39 -11.36
C GLU A 137 -9.65 17.95 -10.09
N GLY A 138 -8.88 18.41 -9.10
CA GLY A 138 -9.41 18.90 -7.82
C GLY A 138 -10.03 17.78 -6.96
N ALA A 139 -9.72 16.51 -7.23
CA ALA A 139 -10.27 15.35 -6.51
C ALA A 139 -9.34 14.15 -6.60
N GLY A 140 -9.15 13.46 -5.46
CA GLY A 140 -8.38 12.21 -5.44
C GLY A 140 -8.16 11.68 -4.03
N VAL A 141 -7.82 10.39 -3.95
CA VAL A 141 -7.49 9.73 -2.68
C VAL A 141 -6.24 8.89 -2.85
N ILE A 142 -5.27 9.08 -1.96
CA ILE A 142 -4.07 8.26 -1.87
C ILE A 142 -4.06 7.51 -0.55
N VAL A 143 -3.89 6.20 -0.61
CA VAL A 143 -3.72 5.33 0.56
C VAL A 143 -2.35 4.67 0.49
N ASN A 144 -1.48 5.00 1.42
CA ASN A 144 -0.14 4.43 1.51
C ASN A 144 -0.14 3.23 2.46
N VAL A 145 0.48 2.13 2.06
CA VAL A 145 0.72 0.99 2.96
C VAL A 145 2.03 1.22 3.71
N GLY A 146 1.87 1.76 4.92
CA GLY A 146 2.94 1.94 5.89
C GLY A 146 3.33 0.61 6.56
N SER A 147 3.58 0.66 7.85
CA SER A 147 3.80 -0.49 8.75
C SER A 147 3.83 0.00 10.19
N MET A 148 3.50 -0.86 11.15
CA MET A 148 3.83 -0.61 12.57
C MET A 148 5.32 -0.28 12.77
N SER A 149 6.19 -0.81 11.89
CA SER A 149 7.64 -0.54 11.87
C SER A 149 8.00 0.94 11.64
N GLY A 150 7.05 1.75 11.21
CA GLY A 150 7.21 3.21 11.18
C GLY A 150 6.98 3.90 12.53
N PHE A 151 6.47 3.17 13.53
CA PHE A 151 6.23 3.66 14.89
C PHE A 151 7.17 3.00 15.91
N ILE A 152 7.49 1.73 15.70
CA ILE A 152 8.28 0.90 16.63
C ILE A 152 9.49 0.27 15.95
N VAL A 153 10.39 -0.29 16.71
CA VAL A 153 11.47 -1.16 16.22
C VAL A 153 11.06 -2.62 16.41
N ASN A 154 11.07 -3.37 15.30
CA ASN A 154 10.70 -4.79 15.31
C ASN A 154 11.69 -5.65 16.10
N ARG A 155 11.20 -6.73 16.68
CA ARG A 155 11.98 -7.76 17.36
C ARG A 155 11.49 -9.15 16.90
N PRO A 156 12.41 -10.08 16.61
CA PRO A 156 13.87 -10.01 16.73
C PRO A 156 14.59 -9.43 15.49
N GLN A 157 13.86 -9.07 14.42
CA GLN A 157 14.47 -8.72 13.14
C GLN A 157 15.29 -7.43 13.20
N GLU A 158 16.52 -7.50 12.71
CA GLU A 158 17.37 -6.36 12.43
C GLU A 158 17.07 -5.86 11.01
N GLN A 159 16.42 -4.71 10.90
CA GLN A 159 15.89 -4.20 9.61
C GLN A 159 15.82 -2.66 9.59
N ALA A 160 16.92 -2.01 9.93
CA ALA A 160 17.01 -0.55 10.02
C ALA A 160 16.54 0.16 8.74
N ASN A 161 16.88 -0.38 7.56
CA ASN A 161 16.45 0.11 6.26
C ASN A 161 14.92 0.11 6.12
N TYR A 162 14.26 -0.99 6.50
CA TYR A 162 12.80 -1.10 6.42
C TYR A 162 12.11 -0.14 7.40
N ASN A 163 12.57 -0.10 8.66
CA ASN A 163 12.01 0.79 9.68
C ASN A 163 12.14 2.26 9.26
N ALA A 164 13.31 2.66 8.75
CA ALA A 164 13.54 4.01 8.23
C ALA A 164 12.62 4.32 7.05
N SER A 165 12.49 3.39 6.08
CA SER A 165 11.60 3.57 4.92
C SER A 165 10.14 3.78 5.34
N LYS A 166 9.64 2.99 6.31
CA LYS A 166 8.24 3.06 6.76
C LYS A 166 7.97 4.28 7.64
N SER A 167 8.92 4.72 8.44
CA SER A 167 8.85 6.02 9.14
C SER A 167 8.79 7.18 8.14
N GLY A 168 9.60 7.12 7.07
CA GLY A 168 9.57 8.08 5.97
C GLY A 168 8.21 8.13 5.27
N VAL A 169 7.61 6.97 4.99
CA VAL A 169 6.24 6.88 4.41
C VAL A 169 5.21 7.55 5.31
N HIS A 170 5.27 7.34 6.63
CA HIS A 170 4.34 7.97 7.57
C HIS A 170 4.44 9.50 7.54
N HIS A 171 5.68 10.02 7.57
CA HIS A 171 5.85 11.47 7.57
C HIS A 171 5.54 12.09 6.20
N LEU A 172 5.91 11.43 5.11
CA LEU A 172 5.54 11.83 3.75
C LEU A 172 4.01 11.88 3.57
N THR A 173 3.28 10.91 4.12
CA THR A 173 1.80 10.91 4.12
C THR A 173 1.25 12.18 4.75
N ARG A 174 1.79 12.62 5.90
CA ARG A 174 1.37 13.87 6.55
C ARG A 174 1.73 15.11 5.74
N SER A 175 2.93 15.13 5.16
CA SER A 175 3.40 16.26 4.35
C SER A 175 2.50 16.47 3.13
N LEU A 176 2.26 15.42 2.35
CA LEU A 176 1.41 15.49 1.16
C LEU A 176 -0.06 15.78 1.52
N ALA A 177 -0.55 15.26 2.64
CA ALA A 177 -1.88 15.60 3.13
C ALA A 177 -2.02 17.10 3.43
N ALA A 178 -1.05 17.69 4.11
CA ALA A 178 -1.04 19.12 4.43
C ALA A 178 -0.97 20.00 3.17
N GLU A 179 -0.16 19.59 2.18
CA GLU A 179 0.01 20.34 0.92
C GLU A 179 -1.21 20.26 0.00
N TRP A 180 -1.93 19.13 0.00
CA TRP A 180 -2.90 18.80 -1.04
C TRP A 180 -4.37 18.84 -0.59
N ALA A 181 -4.64 18.86 0.72
CA ALA A 181 -6.01 18.83 1.25
C ALA A 181 -6.89 19.96 0.71
N ALA A 182 -6.39 21.21 0.72
CA ALA A 182 -7.12 22.38 0.20
C ALA A 182 -7.34 22.31 -1.34
N ARG A 183 -6.66 21.40 -2.01
CA ARG A 183 -6.74 21.18 -3.46
C ARG A 183 -7.54 19.92 -3.80
N GLY A 184 -8.29 19.37 -2.82
CA GLY A 184 -9.23 18.27 -3.03
C GLY A 184 -8.61 16.85 -3.01
N VAL A 185 -7.35 16.68 -2.62
CA VAL A 185 -6.70 15.36 -2.55
C VAL A 185 -6.47 14.96 -1.10
N ARG A 186 -7.00 13.80 -0.69
CA ARG A 186 -6.75 13.22 0.63
C ARG A 186 -5.60 12.21 0.56
N VAL A 187 -4.73 12.22 1.54
CA VAL A 187 -3.61 11.28 1.64
C VAL A 187 -3.58 10.68 3.04
N ASN A 188 -3.75 9.37 3.15
CA ASN A 188 -3.71 8.63 4.42
C ASN A 188 -2.83 7.40 4.29
N ALA A 189 -2.52 6.77 5.41
CA ALA A 189 -1.82 5.48 5.43
C ALA A 189 -2.52 4.47 6.34
N VAL A 190 -2.42 3.20 5.99
CA VAL A 190 -2.64 2.08 6.89
C VAL A 190 -1.29 1.56 7.36
N ALA A 191 -1.17 1.20 8.62
CA ALA A 191 0.06 0.67 9.24
C ALA A 191 -0.21 -0.74 9.79
N PRO A 192 0.01 -1.79 8.96
CA PRO A 192 -0.18 -3.17 9.38
C PRO A 192 0.91 -3.66 10.35
N THR A 193 0.58 -4.69 11.13
CA THR A 193 1.50 -5.60 11.82
C THR A 193 1.98 -6.72 10.88
N TYR A 194 2.31 -7.87 11.44
CA TYR A 194 2.64 -9.09 10.71
C TYR A 194 1.37 -9.68 10.07
N ILE A 195 1.34 -9.71 8.75
CA ILE A 195 0.20 -10.17 7.94
C ILE A 195 0.62 -11.44 7.18
N GLU A 196 -0.27 -12.41 7.09
CA GLU A 196 -0.08 -13.68 6.38
C GLU A 196 0.05 -13.44 4.86
N THR A 197 1.28 -13.21 4.40
CA THR A 197 1.61 -12.90 3.01
C THR A 197 2.87 -13.62 2.56
N PRO A 198 3.16 -13.70 1.26
CA PRO A 198 4.45 -14.19 0.78
C PRO A 198 5.65 -13.45 1.38
N LEU A 199 5.51 -12.16 1.70
CA LEU A 199 6.58 -11.35 2.32
C LEU A 199 6.98 -11.85 3.71
N THR A 200 6.02 -12.29 4.51
CA THR A 200 6.23 -12.73 5.91
C THR A 200 6.48 -14.22 6.03
N LYS A 201 6.13 -15.01 5.00
CA LYS A 201 6.16 -16.48 5.03
C LYS A 201 7.53 -17.05 5.42
N GLY A 202 8.63 -16.46 4.92
CA GLY A 202 9.99 -16.93 5.23
C GLY A 202 10.30 -16.83 6.72
N ASN A 203 10.09 -15.65 7.32
CA ASN A 203 10.35 -15.44 8.75
C ASN A 203 9.32 -16.15 9.64
N ALA A 204 8.07 -16.26 9.21
CA ALA A 204 7.04 -17.00 9.93
C ALA A 204 7.27 -18.53 9.97
N SER A 205 8.12 -19.07 9.10
CA SER A 205 8.51 -20.49 9.14
C SER A 205 9.50 -20.80 10.27
N ASP A 206 10.18 -19.79 10.84
CA ASP A 206 10.98 -19.93 12.06
C ASP A 206 10.07 -19.85 13.29
N ALA A 207 9.97 -20.93 14.03
CA ALA A 207 9.04 -21.08 15.16
C ALA A 207 9.32 -20.07 16.29
N GLU A 208 10.57 -19.70 16.54
CA GLU A 208 10.93 -18.74 17.58
C GLU A 208 10.52 -17.31 17.16
N THR A 209 10.82 -16.92 15.95
CA THR A 209 10.40 -15.62 15.37
C THR A 209 8.87 -15.52 15.35
N TYR A 210 8.17 -16.55 14.88
CA TYR A 210 6.71 -16.60 14.88
C TYR A 210 6.14 -16.43 16.28
N LYS A 211 6.68 -17.19 17.25
CA LYS A 211 6.24 -17.10 18.65
C LYS A 211 6.40 -15.68 19.20
N ARG A 212 7.54 -15.02 18.94
CA ARG A 212 7.78 -13.63 19.39
C ARG A 212 6.80 -12.65 18.79
N TRP A 213 6.43 -12.83 17.51
CA TRP A 213 5.41 -11.99 16.86
C TRP A 213 4.05 -12.13 17.52
N ILE A 214 3.65 -13.39 17.79
CA ILE A 214 2.36 -13.69 18.40
C ILE A 214 2.30 -13.22 19.86
N ASP A 215 3.36 -13.49 20.64
CA ASP A 215 3.44 -13.06 22.04
C ASP A 215 3.42 -11.52 22.17
N GLY A 216 3.96 -10.80 21.18
CA GLY A 216 3.94 -9.33 21.11
C GLY A 216 2.61 -8.74 20.61
N THR A 217 1.71 -9.57 20.11
CA THR A 217 0.42 -9.11 19.56
C THR A 217 -0.72 -9.39 20.53
N PRO A 218 -1.41 -8.39 21.10
CA PRO A 218 -2.54 -8.60 22.03
C PRO A 218 -3.62 -9.53 21.52
N MET A 219 -3.95 -9.48 20.22
CA MET A 219 -4.92 -10.40 19.61
C MET A 219 -4.37 -11.80 19.38
N ALA A 220 -3.11 -12.08 19.76
CA ALA A 220 -2.45 -13.39 19.75
C ALA A 220 -2.51 -14.12 18.38
N ARG A 221 -2.44 -13.38 17.27
CA ARG A 221 -2.41 -13.92 15.91
C ARG A 221 -1.79 -12.95 14.91
N MET A 222 -1.39 -13.47 13.77
CA MET A 222 -1.13 -12.62 12.59
C MET A 222 -2.45 -12.06 12.03
N GLY A 223 -2.35 -10.95 11.33
CA GLY A 223 -3.46 -10.43 10.56
C GLY A 223 -3.57 -11.12 9.19
N ARG A 224 -4.74 -11.02 8.56
CA ARG A 224 -4.99 -11.50 7.20
C ARG A 224 -5.00 -10.31 6.21
N PRO A 225 -4.66 -10.53 4.94
CA PRO A 225 -4.70 -9.49 3.91
C PRO A 225 -6.06 -8.78 3.78
N ASP A 226 -7.17 -9.50 3.92
CA ASP A 226 -8.53 -8.96 3.84
C ASP A 226 -8.85 -7.96 4.97
N GLU A 227 -8.26 -8.15 6.15
CA GLU A 227 -8.42 -7.22 7.27
C GLU A 227 -7.76 -5.86 6.98
N ILE A 228 -6.63 -5.86 6.26
CA ILE A 228 -5.96 -4.63 5.82
C ILE A 228 -6.71 -4.00 4.66
N ALA A 229 -7.17 -4.80 3.69
CA ALA A 229 -7.94 -4.34 2.55
C ALA A 229 -9.24 -3.63 2.96
N SER A 230 -9.89 -4.08 4.02
CA SER A 230 -11.08 -3.42 4.59
C SER A 230 -10.78 -2.00 5.09
N VAL A 231 -9.62 -1.79 5.73
CA VAL A 231 -9.17 -0.45 6.15
C VAL A 231 -8.81 0.41 4.94
N VAL A 232 -8.15 -0.17 3.93
CA VAL A 232 -7.83 0.53 2.67
C VAL A 232 -9.10 0.97 1.96
N LEU A 233 -10.12 0.11 1.84
CA LEU A 233 -11.42 0.45 1.26
C LEU A 233 -12.08 1.61 2.02
N PHE A 234 -12.08 1.59 3.35
CA PHE A 234 -12.57 2.70 4.16
C PHE A 234 -11.84 4.00 3.84
N LEU A 235 -10.51 3.99 3.83
CA LEU A 235 -9.68 5.17 3.56
C LEU A 235 -9.82 5.69 2.12
N ALA A 236 -10.05 4.80 1.15
CA ALA A 236 -10.23 5.12 -0.27
C ALA A 236 -11.61 5.71 -0.58
N SER A 237 -12.60 5.49 0.29
CA SER A 237 -14.00 5.84 0.06
C SER A 237 -14.41 7.15 0.75
N ASP A 238 -15.65 7.60 0.45
CA ASP A 238 -16.26 8.77 1.10
C ASP A 238 -16.63 8.52 2.58
N ALA A 239 -16.55 7.27 3.06
CA ALA A 239 -16.72 6.95 4.48
C ALA A 239 -15.64 7.62 5.35
N SER A 240 -14.47 7.94 4.77
CA SER A 240 -13.37 8.65 5.41
C SER A 240 -13.17 10.09 4.91
N SER A 241 -14.23 10.74 4.41
CA SER A 241 -14.13 12.05 3.73
C SER A 241 -13.52 13.18 4.58
N LEU A 242 -13.54 13.08 5.91
CA LEU A 242 -12.90 14.05 6.83
C LEU A 242 -11.48 13.64 7.24
N MET A 243 -10.95 12.53 6.70
CA MET A 243 -9.63 12.01 7.08
C MET A 243 -8.58 12.33 6.01
N THR A 244 -7.53 13.04 6.42
CA THR A 244 -6.29 13.22 5.66
C THR A 244 -5.11 13.34 6.63
N GLY A 245 -3.92 12.86 6.27
CA GLY A 245 -2.74 12.83 7.12
C GLY A 245 -2.76 11.77 8.23
N SER A 246 -3.77 10.92 8.27
CA SER A 246 -3.90 9.87 9.29
C SER A 246 -3.05 8.67 8.95
N ILE A 247 -2.41 8.10 9.99
CA ILE A 247 -1.73 6.81 9.91
C ILE A 247 -2.53 5.84 10.79
N VAL A 248 -3.33 4.99 10.16
CA VAL A 248 -4.26 4.09 10.84
C VAL A 248 -3.57 2.77 11.17
N LEU A 249 -3.34 2.50 12.45
CA LEU A 249 -2.83 1.22 12.91
C LEU A 249 -3.88 0.12 12.68
N ALA A 250 -3.46 -0.97 12.03
CA ALA A 250 -4.22 -2.20 11.87
C ALA A 250 -3.29 -3.36 12.29
N ASP A 251 -3.02 -3.44 13.58
CA ASP A 251 -1.86 -4.13 14.13
C ASP A 251 -2.19 -5.16 15.24
N GLY A 252 -3.47 -5.48 15.44
CA GLY A 252 -3.88 -6.40 16.50
C GLY A 252 -3.51 -5.94 17.92
N GLY A 253 -3.24 -4.62 18.06
CA GLY A 253 -2.83 -4.00 19.31
C GLY A 253 -1.31 -4.03 19.58
N TYR A 254 -0.49 -4.42 18.61
CA TYR A 254 0.98 -4.55 18.78
C TYR A 254 1.64 -3.27 19.31
N CYS A 255 1.15 -2.09 18.90
CA CYS A 255 1.67 -0.80 19.35
C CYS A 255 0.93 -0.21 20.58
N ALA A 256 0.10 -0.99 21.26
CA ALA A 256 -0.70 -0.48 22.39
C ALA A 256 0.06 -0.53 23.74
N TRP A 257 1.21 -1.21 23.82
CA TRP A 257 2.06 -1.31 25.01
C TRP A 257 3.55 -1.08 24.73
#